data_fade789955c412c5e8926caf294ad468
#
_entry.id   fade789955c412c5e8926caf294ad468
#
_cell.length_a   1.000
_cell.length_b   1.000
_cell.length_c   1.000
_cell.angle_alpha   90.00
_cell.angle_beta   90.00
_cell.angle_gamma   90.00
#
_symmetry.space_group_name_H-M   'P 1'
#
loop_
_entity.id
_entity.type
_entity.pdbx_description
1 polymer ?
#
loop_
_entity_poly.entity_id
_entity_poly.type
_entity_poly.pdbx_seq_one_letter_code
_entity_poly.pdbx_strand_id
1 'polypeptide(L)'
;MIKACHERIRIHCHSLERLGTYLEFIGCNESAQRASGDIIRFFDIAVRHHFADEEQSLLPVLLEIGKKARVPLDKAMGALQSDHLELNQTWSGLRANLQKISTGQFMHLDFLEISHLNKKYHDCLIQEETRILPFAEHYLHRRQLDELRAAMIARRAIR
;
A
#
# COMPACT_ATOMS: atom_id res chain seq x y z
N MET A 1 -4.34 -10.63 7.37
CA MET A 1 -3.37 -10.34 6.27
C MET A 1 -3.38 -8.86 5.93
N ILE A 2 -4.50 -8.24 5.63
CA ILE A 2 -4.62 -6.82 5.27
C ILE A 2 -4.04 -5.92 6.37
N LYS A 3 -4.53 -5.94 7.59
CA LYS A 3 -3.99 -5.14 8.72
C LYS A 3 -2.47 -5.30 8.93
N ALA A 4 -1.95 -6.53 8.75
CA ALA A 4 -0.50 -6.75 8.85
C ALA A 4 0.28 -6.09 7.69
N CYS A 5 -0.34 -5.93 6.52
CA CYS A 5 0.23 -5.17 5.41
C CYS A 5 0.22 -3.66 5.72
N HIS A 6 -0.87 -3.14 6.31
CA HIS A 6 -0.97 -1.74 6.74
C HIS A 6 0.17 -1.34 7.67
N GLU A 7 0.47 -2.16 8.68
CA GLU A 7 1.61 -1.90 9.58
C GLU A 7 2.94 -1.83 8.82
N ARG A 8 3.13 -2.73 7.85
CA ARG A 8 4.34 -2.71 7.02
C ARG A 8 4.39 -1.48 6.11
N ILE A 9 3.26 -1.02 5.58
CA ILE A 9 3.18 0.21 4.79
C ILE A 9 3.62 1.39 5.66
N ARG A 10 3.10 1.54 6.88
CA ARG A 10 3.51 2.59 7.82
C ARG A 10 5.01 2.58 8.11
N ILE A 11 5.58 1.40 8.35
CA ILE A 11 7.02 1.23 8.57
C ILE A 11 7.83 1.69 7.36
N HIS A 12 7.41 1.35 6.13
CA HIS A 12 8.16 1.74 4.93
C HIS A 12 7.97 3.20 4.54
N CYS A 13 6.80 3.79 4.82
CA CYS A 13 6.59 5.24 4.74
C CYS A 13 7.57 5.99 5.65
N HIS A 14 7.71 5.55 6.91
CA HIS A 14 8.68 6.12 7.84
C HIS A 14 10.14 5.88 7.40
N SER A 15 10.43 4.70 6.83
CA SER A 15 11.76 4.42 6.27
C SER A 15 12.13 5.34 5.12
N LEU A 16 11.15 5.73 4.29
CA LEU A 16 11.33 6.67 3.19
C LEU A 16 11.68 8.07 3.71
N GLU A 17 11.02 8.56 4.76
CA GLU A 17 11.36 9.83 5.42
C GLU A 17 12.78 9.82 5.99
N ARG A 18 13.12 8.75 6.69
CA ARG A 18 14.47 8.57 7.26
C ARG A 18 15.54 8.50 6.18
N LEU A 19 15.27 7.87 5.04
CA LEU A 19 16.19 7.82 3.92
C LEU A 19 16.41 9.21 3.33
N GLY A 20 15.36 10.02 3.16
CA GLY A 20 15.48 11.41 2.71
C GLY A 20 16.41 12.21 3.62
N THR A 21 16.18 12.17 4.92
CA THR A 21 17.06 12.83 5.91
C THR A 21 18.48 12.27 5.88
N TYR A 22 18.64 10.96 5.78
CA TYR A 22 19.96 10.33 5.73
C TYR A 22 20.79 10.78 4.52
N LEU A 23 20.17 10.89 3.36
CA LEU A 23 20.82 11.33 2.13
C LEU A 23 21.34 12.77 2.24
N GLU A 24 20.61 13.65 2.92
CA GLU A 24 21.02 15.04 3.13
C GLU A 24 22.26 15.18 4.03
N PHE A 25 22.31 14.40 5.11
CA PHE A 25 23.36 14.54 6.12
C PHE A 25 24.56 13.62 5.89
N ILE A 26 24.37 12.47 5.31
CA ILE A 26 25.39 11.42 5.17
C ILE A 26 25.74 11.15 3.69
N GLY A 27 24.78 11.32 2.79
CA GLY A 27 24.94 11.08 1.36
C GLY A 27 24.60 9.65 0.92
N CYS A 28 24.88 9.37 -0.35
CA CYS A 28 24.55 8.10 -1.00
C CYS A 28 25.68 7.08 -0.82
N ASN A 29 25.61 6.28 0.22
CA ASN A 29 26.51 5.16 0.49
C ASN A 29 25.78 3.82 0.36
N GLU A 30 26.47 2.69 0.63
CA GLU A 30 25.88 1.35 0.55
C GLU A 30 24.63 1.16 1.43
N SER A 31 24.55 1.85 2.59
CA SER A 31 23.38 1.79 3.46
C SER A 31 22.16 2.46 2.80
N ALA A 32 22.36 3.63 2.19
CA ALA A 32 21.32 4.33 1.44
C ALA A 32 20.89 3.53 0.20
N GLN A 33 21.83 2.90 -0.51
CA GLN A 33 21.55 2.04 -1.67
C GLN A 33 20.67 0.84 -1.28
N ARG A 34 21.04 0.14 -0.21
CA ARG A 34 20.26 -1.00 0.31
C ARG A 34 18.86 -0.57 0.77
N ALA A 35 18.78 0.49 1.56
CA ALA A 35 17.49 1.02 2.02
C ALA A 35 16.57 1.40 0.86
N SER A 36 17.11 2.08 -0.17
CA SER A 36 16.37 2.38 -1.40
C SER A 36 15.84 1.13 -2.09
N GLY A 37 16.69 0.12 -2.26
CA GLY A 37 16.31 -1.14 -2.89
C GLY A 37 15.21 -1.89 -2.11
N ASP A 38 15.27 -1.87 -0.77
CA ASP A 38 14.27 -2.51 0.08
C ASP A 38 12.92 -1.77 0.02
N ILE A 39 12.94 -0.43 0.03
CA ILE A 39 11.74 0.39 -0.13
C ILE A 39 11.09 0.12 -1.50
N ILE A 40 11.87 0.16 -2.60
CA ILE A 40 11.36 -0.14 -3.94
C ILE A 40 10.71 -1.51 -3.98
N ARG A 41 11.39 -2.54 -3.49
CA ARG A 41 10.89 -3.92 -3.49
C ARG A 41 9.58 -4.04 -2.72
N PHE A 42 9.47 -3.35 -1.60
CA PHE A 42 8.25 -3.38 -0.79
C PHE A 42 7.07 -2.76 -1.53
N PHE A 43 7.21 -1.54 -2.05
CA PHE A 43 6.11 -0.85 -2.73
C PHE A 43 5.78 -1.50 -4.08
N ASP A 44 6.77 -1.94 -4.84
CA ASP A 44 6.55 -2.58 -6.15
C ASP A 44 5.91 -3.98 -6.04
N ILE A 45 6.12 -4.70 -4.93
CA ILE A 45 5.63 -6.07 -4.79
C ILE A 45 4.54 -6.18 -3.74
N ALA A 46 4.85 -5.84 -2.48
CA ALA A 46 3.93 -6.10 -1.38
C ALA A 46 2.69 -5.21 -1.42
N VAL A 47 2.86 -3.92 -1.76
CA VAL A 47 1.74 -2.98 -1.87
C VAL A 47 0.89 -3.28 -3.10
N ARG A 48 1.49 -3.64 -4.24
CA ARG A 48 0.71 -4.06 -5.41
C ARG A 48 -0.13 -5.31 -5.14
N HIS A 49 0.43 -6.28 -4.41
CA HIS A 49 -0.37 -7.44 -3.98
C HIS A 49 -1.48 -7.04 -3.01
N HIS A 50 -1.23 -6.10 -2.11
CA HIS A 50 -2.23 -5.59 -1.18
C HIS A 50 -3.41 -4.93 -1.91
N PHE A 51 -3.16 -4.00 -2.83
CA PHE A 51 -4.22 -3.41 -3.64
C PHE A 51 -4.99 -4.45 -4.46
N ALA A 52 -4.28 -5.42 -5.05
CA ALA A 52 -4.93 -6.51 -5.78
C ALA A 52 -5.75 -7.43 -4.85
N ASP A 53 -5.32 -7.66 -3.61
CA ASP A 53 -6.09 -8.41 -2.60
C ASP A 53 -7.41 -7.73 -2.29
N GLU A 54 -7.42 -6.42 -2.24
CA GLU A 54 -8.61 -5.62 -2.01
C GLU A 54 -9.49 -5.56 -3.24
N GLU A 55 -8.97 -5.05 -4.35
CA GLU A 55 -9.76 -4.78 -5.56
C GLU A 55 -10.28 -6.03 -6.24
N GLN A 56 -9.48 -7.11 -6.28
CA GLN A 56 -9.82 -8.34 -7.01
C GLN A 56 -10.45 -9.41 -6.13
N SER A 57 -10.33 -9.31 -4.80
CA SER A 57 -10.82 -10.35 -3.91
C SER A 57 -11.80 -9.79 -2.87
N LEU A 58 -11.40 -8.83 -2.03
CA LEU A 58 -12.22 -8.36 -0.92
C LEU A 58 -13.43 -7.53 -1.39
N LEU A 59 -13.18 -6.47 -2.17
CA LEU A 59 -14.22 -5.51 -2.57
C LEU A 59 -15.37 -6.15 -3.35
N PRO A 60 -15.16 -7.06 -4.31
CA PRO A 60 -16.26 -7.71 -5.01
C PRO A 60 -17.19 -8.48 -4.07
N VAL A 61 -16.63 -9.18 -3.08
CA VAL A 61 -17.42 -9.92 -2.09
C VAL A 61 -18.21 -8.97 -1.19
N LEU A 62 -17.59 -7.88 -0.74
CA LEU A 62 -18.26 -6.89 0.11
C LEU A 62 -19.36 -6.12 -0.63
N LEU A 63 -19.18 -5.82 -1.93
CA LEU A 63 -20.24 -5.21 -2.75
C LEU A 63 -21.48 -6.09 -2.84
N GLU A 64 -21.30 -7.38 -3.09
CA GLU A 64 -22.43 -8.33 -3.14
C GLU A 64 -23.17 -8.45 -1.78
N ILE A 65 -22.39 -8.46 -0.70
CA ILE A 65 -22.97 -8.46 0.67
C ILE A 65 -23.69 -7.14 0.93
N GLY A 66 -23.08 -6.00 0.60
CA GLY A 66 -23.65 -4.68 0.79
C GLY A 66 -25.01 -4.52 0.07
N LYS A 67 -25.10 -4.98 -1.18
CA LYS A 67 -26.38 -5.00 -1.93
C LYS A 67 -27.45 -5.78 -1.20
N LYS A 68 -27.14 -6.99 -0.70
CA LYS A 68 -28.08 -7.83 0.05
C LYS A 68 -28.46 -7.23 1.39
N ALA A 69 -27.51 -6.65 2.11
CA ALA A 69 -27.69 -5.99 3.39
C ALA A 69 -28.32 -4.59 3.29
N ARG A 70 -28.49 -4.05 2.07
CA ARG A 70 -28.93 -2.67 1.80
C ARG A 70 -28.01 -1.60 2.42
N VAL A 71 -26.70 -1.88 2.45
CA VAL A 71 -25.67 -0.94 2.90
C VAL A 71 -24.96 -0.38 1.67
N PRO A 72 -24.99 0.93 1.44
CA PRO A 72 -24.39 1.54 0.24
C PRO A 72 -22.87 1.63 0.40
N LEU A 73 -22.13 0.69 -0.19
CA LEU A 73 -20.66 0.64 -0.17
C LEU A 73 -20.01 1.19 -1.46
N ASP A 74 -20.78 1.33 -2.55
CA ASP A 74 -20.25 1.69 -3.87
C ASP A 74 -19.38 2.95 -3.84
N LYS A 75 -19.83 3.99 -3.12
CA LYS A 75 -19.10 5.25 -3.00
C LYS A 75 -17.77 5.09 -2.26
N ALA A 76 -17.75 4.34 -1.16
CA ALA A 76 -16.54 4.10 -0.37
C ALA A 76 -15.52 3.27 -1.15
N MET A 77 -15.99 2.28 -1.89
CA MET A 77 -15.13 1.42 -2.71
C MET A 77 -14.60 2.12 -3.95
N GLY A 78 -15.41 2.96 -4.60
CA GLY A 78 -14.94 3.79 -5.71
C GLY A 78 -13.90 4.81 -5.26
N ALA A 79 -14.04 5.39 -4.06
CA ALA A 79 -13.03 6.27 -3.47
C ALA A 79 -11.70 5.51 -3.23
N LEU A 80 -11.77 4.30 -2.65
CA LEU A 80 -10.57 3.50 -2.41
C LEU A 80 -9.82 3.17 -3.71
N GLN A 81 -10.52 2.77 -4.77
CA GLN A 81 -9.90 2.51 -6.07
C GLN A 81 -9.24 3.76 -6.66
N SER A 82 -9.86 4.93 -6.48
CA SER A 82 -9.28 6.21 -6.89
C SER A 82 -8.02 6.54 -6.10
N ASP A 83 -8.04 6.28 -4.78
CA ASP A 83 -6.88 6.50 -3.90
C ASP A 83 -5.71 5.58 -4.30
N HIS A 84 -5.95 4.30 -4.63
CA HIS A 84 -4.93 3.37 -5.11
C HIS A 84 -4.30 3.84 -6.43
N LEU A 85 -5.11 4.34 -7.36
CA LEU A 85 -4.60 4.88 -8.62
C LEU A 85 -3.67 6.07 -8.38
N GLU A 86 -4.09 7.01 -7.53
CA GLU A 86 -3.31 8.19 -7.21
C GLU A 86 -2.02 7.84 -6.44
N LEU A 87 -2.08 6.90 -5.49
CA LEU A 87 -0.92 6.36 -4.78
C LEU A 87 0.10 5.74 -5.74
N ASN A 88 -0.35 4.96 -6.72
CA ASN A 88 0.51 4.37 -7.74
C ASN A 88 1.19 5.44 -8.61
N GLN A 89 0.47 6.50 -8.98
CA GLN A 89 1.01 7.61 -9.77
C GLN A 89 2.08 8.38 -8.97
N THR A 90 1.78 8.74 -7.72
CA THR A 90 2.72 9.45 -6.83
C THR A 90 3.97 8.60 -6.56
N TRP A 91 3.79 7.30 -6.30
CA TRP A 91 4.89 6.36 -6.10
C TRP A 91 5.83 6.30 -7.31
N SER A 92 5.30 6.32 -8.51
CA SER A 92 6.09 6.19 -9.75
C SER A 92 7.15 7.30 -9.90
N GLY A 93 6.86 8.52 -9.47
CA GLY A 93 7.82 9.63 -9.44
C GLY A 93 8.97 9.40 -8.46
N LEU A 94 8.66 9.11 -7.20
CA LEU A 94 9.66 8.82 -6.16
C LEU A 94 10.49 7.57 -6.48
N ARG A 95 9.87 6.54 -7.02
CA ARG A 95 10.53 5.30 -7.43
C ARG A 95 11.69 5.53 -8.39
N ALA A 96 11.51 6.44 -9.35
CA ALA A 96 12.57 6.74 -10.35
C ALA A 96 13.82 7.31 -9.67
N ASN A 97 13.67 8.16 -8.66
CA ASN A 97 14.78 8.71 -7.89
C ASN A 97 15.42 7.66 -6.97
N LEU A 98 14.61 6.86 -6.29
CA LEU A 98 15.07 5.75 -5.46
C LEU A 98 15.86 4.71 -6.28
N GLN A 99 15.45 4.44 -7.53
CA GLN A 99 16.20 3.54 -8.42
C GLN A 99 17.63 4.04 -8.70
N LYS A 100 17.80 5.34 -8.91
CA LYS A 100 19.13 5.94 -9.07
C LYS A 100 19.97 5.82 -7.80
N ILE A 101 19.36 6.10 -6.63
CA ILE A 101 20.04 5.95 -5.33
C ILE A 101 20.47 4.50 -5.11
N SER A 102 19.61 3.52 -5.42
CA SER A 102 19.93 2.10 -5.25
C SER A 102 21.11 1.62 -6.10
N THR A 103 21.42 2.34 -7.17
CA THR A 103 22.59 2.09 -8.05
C THR A 103 23.80 2.95 -7.73
N GLY A 104 23.78 3.69 -6.62
CA GLY A 104 24.90 4.52 -6.15
C GLY A 104 24.91 5.95 -6.70
N GLN A 105 23.91 6.34 -7.47
CA GLN A 105 23.80 7.71 -7.96
C GLN A 105 23.12 8.58 -6.89
N PHE A 106 23.80 9.63 -6.43
CA PHE A 106 23.18 10.56 -5.49
C PHE A 106 21.99 11.28 -6.14
N MET A 107 20.85 11.25 -5.43
CA MET A 107 19.66 12.01 -5.78
C MET A 107 19.10 12.67 -4.52
N HIS A 108 18.68 13.90 -4.66
CA HIS A 108 17.90 14.55 -3.62
C HIS A 108 16.46 14.03 -3.66
N LEU A 109 15.89 13.68 -2.51
CA LEU A 109 14.50 13.31 -2.39
C LEU A 109 13.70 14.51 -1.88
N ASP A 110 12.66 14.89 -2.62
CA ASP A 110 11.80 15.99 -2.21
C ASP A 110 10.93 15.58 -1.01
N PHE A 111 11.13 16.25 0.12
CA PHE A 111 10.35 16.01 1.34
C PHE A 111 8.85 16.30 1.17
N LEU A 112 8.47 17.21 0.28
CA LEU A 112 7.06 17.47 0.00
C LEU A 112 6.41 16.30 -0.74
N GLU A 113 7.12 15.70 -1.70
CA GLU A 113 6.65 14.48 -2.38
C GLU A 113 6.53 13.29 -1.41
N ILE A 114 7.53 13.09 -0.54
CA ILE A 114 7.50 12.04 0.49
C ILE A 114 6.33 12.27 1.45
N SER A 115 6.20 13.47 1.97
CA SER A 115 5.11 13.83 2.90
C SER A 115 3.73 13.66 2.28
N HIS A 116 3.59 14.04 1.01
CA HIS A 116 2.34 13.87 0.26
C HIS A 116 1.99 12.39 0.09
N LEU A 117 2.95 11.55 -0.33
CA LEU A 117 2.75 10.11 -0.46
C LEU A 117 2.37 9.47 0.89
N ASN A 118 3.11 9.79 1.95
CA ASN A 118 2.87 9.24 3.29
C ASN A 118 1.49 9.64 3.83
N LYS A 119 1.11 10.90 3.64
CA LYS A 119 -0.22 11.37 4.02
C LYS A 119 -1.32 10.63 3.28
N LYS A 120 -1.17 10.42 1.98
CA LYS A 120 -2.15 9.68 1.19
C LYS A 120 -2.28 8.22 1.65
N TYR A 121 -1.17 7.53 1.90
CA TYR A 121 -1.22 6.19 2.50
C TYR A 121 -1.94 6.22 3.85
N HIS A 122 -1.58 7.16 4.72
CA HIS A 122 -2.22 7.29 6.03
C HIS A 122 -3.74 7.44 5.91
N ASP A 123 -4.21 8.36 5.06
CA ASP A 123 -5.63 8.65 4.89
C ASP A 123 -6.38 7.44 4.28
N CYS A 124 -5.79 6.76 3.29
CA CYS A 124 -6.32 5.54 2.68
C CYS A 124 -6.47 4.42 3.73
N LEU A 125 -5.40 4.11 4.47
CA LEU A 125 -5.42 3.07 5.50
C LEU A 125 -6.44 3.35 6.61
N ILE A 126 -6.60 4.62 7.02
CA ILE A 126 -7.64 5.00 8.00
C ILE A 126 -9.04 4.74 7.44
N GLN A 127 -9.31 5.09 6.19
CA GLN A 127 -10.63 4.81 5.59
C GLN A 127 -10.92 3.32 5.55
N GLU A 128 -9.94 2.50 5.18
CA GLU A 128 -10.10 1.05 5.18
C GLU A 128 -10.35 0.50 6.59
N GLU A 129 -9.52 0.88 7.56
CA GLU A 129 -9.59 0.40 8.94
C GLU A 129 -10.85 0.85 9.69
N THR A 130 -11.42 2.00 9.32
CA THR A 130 -12.60 2.55 10.01
C THR A 130 -13.92 2.25 9.32
N ARG A 131 -13.91 1.90 8.03
CA ARG A 131 -15.15 1.70 7.25
C ARG A 131 -15.23 0.34 6.59
N ILE A 132 -14.19 -0.08 5.86
CA ILE A 132 -14.22 -1.28 5.02
C ILE A 132 -13.98 -2.53 5.86
N LEU A 133 -12.92 -2.55 6.66
CA LEU A 133 -12.56 -3.72 7.46
C LEU A 133 -13.58 -4.03 8.56
N PRO A 134 -14.17 -3.07 9.29
CA PRO A 134 -15.25 -3.36 10.24
C PRO A 134 -16.49 -3.96 9.57
N PHE A 135 -16.85 -3.48 8.37
CA PHE A 135 -17.92 -4.09 7.60
C PHE A 135 -17.58 -5.53 7.21
N ALA A 136 -16.35 -5.76 6.73
CA ALA A 136 -15.88 -7.10 6.40
C ALA A 136 -15.90 -8.04 7.62
N GLU A 137 -15.43 -7.58 8.77
CA GLU A 137 -15.43 -8.34 10.03
C GLU A 137 -16.84 -8.70 10.50
N HIS A 138 -17.82 -7.82 10.26
CA HIS A 138 -19.21 -8.04 10.67
C HIS A 138 -19.97 -9.00 9.75
N TYR A 139 -19.74 -8.94 8.44
CA TYR A 139 -20.56 -9.63 7.45
C TYR A 139 -19.92 -10.86 6.81
N LEU A 140 -18.60 -11.01 6.85
CA LEU A 140 -17.90 -12.15 6.25
C LEU A 140 -18.01 -13.38 7.16
N HIS A 141 -18.53 -14.47 6.59
CA HIS A 141 -18.54 -15.77 7.25
C HIS A 141 -17.21 -16.50 7.09
N ARG A 142 -16.96 -17.47 7.96
CA ARG A 142 -15.73 -18.26 7.99
C ARG A 142 -15.29 -18.79 6.62
N ARG A 143 -16.21 -19.37 5.88
CA ARG A 143 -15.95 -19.90 4.54
C ARG A 143 -15.43 -18.82 3.58
N GLN A 144 -16.08 -17.65 3.56
CA GLN A 144 -15.65 -16.53 2.72
C GLN A 144 -14.26 -16.00 3.11
N LEU A 145 -13.96 -15.95 4.41
CA LEU A 145 -12.62 -15.58 4.91
C LEU A 145 -11.57 -16.58 4.47
N ASP A 146 -11.87 -17.88 4.49
CA ASP A 146 -10.94 -18.93 4.05
C ASP A 146 -10.72 -18.87 2.53
N GLU A 147 -11.77 -18.62 1.73
CA GLU A 147 -11.69 -18.41 0.28
C GLU A 147 -10.85 -17.17 -0.07
N LEU A 148 -11.10 -16.03 0.59
CA LEU A 148 -10.30 -14.81 0.42
C LEU A 148 -8.83 -15.03 0.77
N ARG A 149 -8.56 -15.69 1.90
CA ARG A 149 -7.21 -16.02 2.33
C ARG A 149 -6.48 -16.89 1.31
N ALA A 150 -7.15 -17.90 0.76
CA ALA A 150 -6.58 -18.78 -0.26
C ALA A 150 -6.23 -18.00 -1.54
N ALA A 151 -7.12 -17.11 -2.01
CA ALA A 151 -6.87 -16.25 -3.17
C ALA A 151 -5.68 -15.32 -2.96
N MET A 152 -5.56 -14.69 -1.78
CA MET A 152 -4.45 -13.82 -1.41
C MET A 152 -3.12 -14.57 -1.34
N ILE A 153 -3.10 -15.81 -0.86
CA ILE A 153 -1.91 -16.66 -0.82
C ILE A 153 -1.51 -17.07 -2.25
N ALA A 154 -2.46 -17.50 -3.07
CA ALA A 154 -2.22 -17.92 -4.44
C ALA A 154 -1.59 -16.79 -5.28
N ARG A 155 -2.05 -15.54 -5.10
CA ARG A 155 -1.50 -14.36 -5.79
C ARG A 155 -0.01 -14.15 -5.50
N ARG A 156 0.46 -14.48 -4.31
CA ARG A 156 1.86 -14.36 -3.90
C ARG A 156 2.74 -15.53 -4.35
N ALA A 157 2.14 -16.65 -4.74
CA ALA A 157 2.86 -17.81 -5.26
C ALA A 157 3.21 -17.67 -6.74
N ILE A 158 2.53 -16.79 -7.48
CA ILE A 158 2.83 -16.47 -8.88
C ILE A 158 4.00 -15.47 -8.88
N ARG A 159 5.19 -15.95 -9.27
CA ARG A 159 6.41 -15.15 -9.44
C ARG A 159 6.51 -14.61 -10.85
#